data_5e0face6ded05eaa91dd8cf52425ec69
#
_entry.id   5e0face6ded05eaa91dd8cf52425ec69
#
_cell.length_a   1.000
_cell.length_b   1.000
_cell.length_c   1.000
_cell.angle_alpha   90.00
_cell.angle_beta   90.00
_cell.angle_gamma   90.00
#
_symmetry.space_group_name_H-M   'P 1'
#
loop_
_entity.id
_entity.type
_entity.pdbx_description
1 polymer ?
#
loop_
_entity_poly.entity_id
_entity_poly.type
_entity_poly.pdbx_seq_one_letter_code
_entity_poly.pdbx_strand_id
1 'polypeptide(L)'
;MQDFGFFRIYREKSMDFKLNKRMKKLNLILCSLVVLLLSACNSSEVGVRYTLCKNKVSSRWLPEGEETYLAYKVDGSALKVDMINYISNCGTEEVDVEVTHNEGNRIEVLITEIGPSANCTCPMDVSFSLPDLKKDETYECVVKAKTAGGSVYFPQVTFSFTVKKGASGKIVY
;
A
#
# COMPACT_ATOMS: atom_id res chain seq x y z
N MET A 1 -38.19 -64.21 31.45
CA MET A 1 -37.56 -63.88 30.14
C MET A 1 -37.93 -62.45 29.81
N GLN A 2 -37.29 -61.52 30.43
CA GLN A 2 -37.42 -60.07 30.15
C GLN A 2 -36.25 -59.44 30.90
N ASP A 3 -35.22 -59.00 30.17
CA ASP A 3 -34.23 -58.01 30.64
C ASP A 3 -33.06 -57.90 29.66
N PHE A 4 -33.32 -57.37 28.47
CA PHE A 4 -32.22 -57.02 27.55
C PHE A 4 -32.38 -55.66 26.82
N GLY A 5 -33.49 -54.92 27.15
CA GLY A 5 -33.81 -53.68 26.44
C GLY A 5 -33.19 -52.40 27.02
N PHE A 6 -32.85 -52.39 28.29
CA PHE A 6 -32.54 -51.14 29.01
C PHE A 6 -31.05 -50.67 28.89
N PHE A 7 -30.14 -51.59 28.67
CA PHE A 7 -28.71 -51.26 28.61
C PHE A 7 -28.25 -50.67 27.27
N ARG A 8 -28.99 -50.92 26.15
CA ARG A 8 -28.62 -50.46 24.79
C ARG A 8 -28.91 -48.96 24.61
N ILE A 9 -30.01 -48.47 25.21
CA ILE A 9 -30.43 -47.07 25.06
C ILE A 9 -29.47 -46.09 25.80
N TYR A 10 -28.92 -46.50 26.94
CA TYR A 10 -27.98 -45.66 27.72
C TYR A 10 -26.60 -45.51 27.02
N ARG A 11 -26.18 -46.51 26.28
CA ARG A 11 -24.88 -46.50 25.56
C ARG A 11 -24.94 -45.60 24.33
N GLU A 12 -26.02 -45.59 23.57
CA GLU A 12 -26.20 -44.70 22.42
C GLU A 12 -26.29 -43.24 22.80
N LYS A 13 -27.10 -42.89 23.85
CA LYS A 13 -27.20 -41.52 24.31
C LYS A 13 -25.86 -40.96 24.85
N SER A 14 -25.02 -41.80 25.45
CA SER A 14 -23.72 -41.36 25.96
C SER A 14 -22.70 -41.12 24.83
N MET A 15 -22.78 -41.89 23.72
CA MET A 15 -21.91 -41.67 22.58
C MET A 15 -22.30 -40.43 21.78
N ASP A 16 -23.58 -40.18 21.57
CA ASP A 16 -24.06 -38.96 20.87
C ASP A 16 -23.74 -37.70 21.63
N PHE A 17 -23.83 -37.73 22.97
CA PHE A 17 -23.47 -36.56 23.80
C PHE A 17 -21.95 -36.25 23.75
N LYS A 18 -21.09 -37.27 23.74
CA LYS A 18 -19.64 -37.10 23.62
C LYS A 18 -19.24 -36.65 22.22
N LEU A 19 -19.90 -37.13 21.16
CA LEU A 19 -19.65 -36.74 19.78
C LEU A 19 -20.04 -35.28 19.53
N ASN A 20 -21.19 -34.85 20.03
CA ASN A 20 -21.67 -33.47 19.91
C ASN A 20 -20.77 -32.48 20.66
N LYS A 21 -20.23 -32.87 21.83
CA LYS A 21 -19.29 -32.04 22.59
C LYS A 21 -17.92 -31.89 21.90
N ARG A 22 -17.47 -32.95 21.19
CA ARG A 22 -16.23 -32.90 20.38
C ARG A 22 -16.41 -32.05 19.11
N MET A 23 -17.55 -32.17 18.43
CA MET A 23 -17.86 -31.37 17.24
C MET A 23 -18.01 -29.87 17.59
N LYS A 24 -18.63 -29.52 18.72
CA LYS A 24 -18.70 -28.13 19.18
C LYS A 24 -17.33 -27.55 19.49
N LYS A 25 -16.41 -28.31 20.10
CA LYS A 25 -15.03 -27.86 20.31
C LYS A 25 -14.24 -27.72 19.02
N LEU A 26 -14.44 -28.63 18.06
CA LEU A 26 -13.78 -28.58 16.75
C LEU A 26 -14.25 -27.35 15.96
N ASN A 27 -15.55 -27.05 15.95
CA ASN A 27 -16.09 -25.86 15.30
C ASN A 27 -15.58 -24.56 15.96
N LEU A 28 -15.44 -24.53 17.29
CA LEU A 28 -14.90 -23.36 17.99
C LEU A 28 -13.41 -23.11 17.63
N ILE A 29 -12.61 -24.17 17.50
CA ILE A 29 -11.21 -24.09 17.09
C ILE A 29 -11.12 -23.67 15.62
N LEU A 30 -11.97 -24.21 14.75
CA LEU A 30 -12.01 -23.84 13.34
C LEU A 30 -12.41 -22.37 13.15
N CYS A 31 -13.43 -21.89 13.86
CA CYS A 31 -13.82 -20.47 13.85
C CYS A 31 -12.71 -19.55 14.37
N SER A 32 -11.99 -19.93 15.42
CA SER A 32 -10.86 -19.12 15.93
C SER A 32 -9.68 -19.09 14.95
N LEU A 33 -9.42 -20.18 14.22
CA LEU A 33 -8.38 -20.21 13.18
C LEU A 33 -8.74 -19.33 11.97
N VAL A 34 -10.01 -19.33 11.55
CA VAL A 34 -10.51 -18.50 10.46
C VAL A 34 -10.44 -17.02 10.83
N VAL A 35 -10.78 -16.64 12.06
CA VAL A 35 -10.65 -15.25 12.54
C VAL A 35 -9.19 -14.80 12.58
N LEU A 36 -8.25 -15.68 12.97
CA LEU A 36 -6.81 -15.38 12.95
C LEU A 36 -6.25 -15.23 11.52
N LEU A 37 -6.78 -15.97 10.55
CA LEU A 37 -6.37 -15.85 9.14
C LEU A 37 -6.93 -14.59 8.48
N LEU A 38 -8.09 -14.09 8.90
CA LEU A 38 -8.69 -12.86 8.38
C LEU A 38 -8.02 -11.59 8.95
N SER A 39 -7.33 -11.67 10.09
CA SER A 39 -6.59 -10.54 10.66
C SER A 39 -5.19 -10.32 10.05
N ALA A 40 -4.73 -11.21 9.17
CA ALA A 40 -3.39 -11.11 8.56
C ALA A 40 -3.35 -10.31 7.25
N CYS A 41 -4.48 -9.77 6.77
CA CYS A 41 -4.54 -8.91 5.58
C CYS A 41 -4.82 -7.44 5.93
N ASN A 42 -4.04 -6.87 6.86
CA ASN A 42 -3.89 -5.42 6.92
C ASN A 42 -2.62 -5.02 6.14
N SER A 43 -2.63 -5.18 4.82
CA SER A 43 -1.80 -4.35 3.99
C SER A 43 -2.42 -2.95 4.08
N SER A 44 -1.78 -2.02 4.79
CA SER A 44 -2.13 -0.61 4.74
C SER A 44 -1.97 -0.16 3.29
N GLU A 45 -3.10 -0.03 2.61
CA GLU A 45 -3.15 0.32 1.20
C GLU A 45 -2.59 1.73 1.04
N VAL A 46 -1.56 1.86 0.22
CA VAL A 46 -0.97 3.16 -0.11
C VAL A 46 -2.01 3.94 -0.93
N GLY A 47 -2.62 4.95 -0.30
CA GLY A 47 -3.59 5.80 -0.99
C GLY A 47 -2.89 6.62 -2.07
N VAL A 48 -3.15 6.31 -3.34
CA VAL A 48 -2.56 7.02 -4.50
C VAL A 48 -3.61 7.92 -5.14
N ARG A 49 -3.21 9.15 -5.48
CA ARG A 49 -4.00 10.09 -6.30
C ARG A 49 -3.08 10.67 -7.36
N TYR A 50 -3.59 10.82 -8.57
CA TYR A 50 -2.84 11.45 -9.65
C TYR A 50 -3.76 12.24 -10.59
N THR A 51 -3.18 13.20 -11.29
CA THR A 51 -3.85 13.94 -12.36
C THR A 51 -3.14 13.65 -13.66
N LEU A 52 -3.82 13.01 -14.61
CA LEU A 52 -3.24 12.74 -15.93
C LEU A 52 -3.01 14.05 -16.68
N CYS A 53 -1.94 14.11 -17.46
CA CYS A 53 -1.53 15.23 -18.32
C CYS A 53 -2.30 16.53 -18.16
N LYS A 54 -1.83 17.45 -17.35
CA LYS A 54 -2.50 18.73 -17.05
C LYS A 54 -2.77 19.57 -18.29
N ASN A 55 -1.88 19.50 -19.28
CA ASN A 55 -2.01 20.21 -20.54
C ASN A 55 -1.76 19.24 -21.70
N LYS A 56 -2.76 18.98 -22.53
CA LYS A 56 -2.61 18.17 -23.76
C LYS A 56 -1.78 18.84 -24.86
N VAL A 57 -1.00 19.85 -24.49
CA VAL A 57 -0.14 20.56 -25.44
C VAL A 57 1.16 19.78 -25.58
N SER A 58 1.48 19.40 -26.79
CA SER A 58 2.68 18.65 -27.20
C SER A 58 4.00 19.41 -27.02
N SER A 59 4.16 20.17 -25.95
CA SER A 59 5.41 20.87 -25.64
C SER A 59 6.20 20.11 -24.58
N ARG A 60 7.44 19.82 -24.89
CA ARG A 60 8.44 19.16 -24.02
C ARG A 60 8.79 19.94 -22.74
N TRP A 61 8.11 21.05 -22.46
CA TRP A 61 8.56 22.00 -21.45
C TRP A 61 7.40 22.38 -20.54
N LEU A 62 7.72 22.50 -19.26
CA LEU A 62 6.85 23.18 -18.31
C LEU A 62 6.63 24.62 -18.80
N PRO A 63 5.45 25.21 -18.55
CA PRO A 63 5.26 26.64 -18.73
C PRO A 63 6.34 27.44 -17.98
N GLU A 64 6.72 28.57 -18.52
CA GLU A 64 7.75 29.42 -17.92
C GLU A 64 7.35 29.81 -16.50
N GLY A 65 8.23 29.54 -15.53
CA GLY A 65 8.00 29.80 -14.11
C GLY A 65 7.37 28.63 -13.31
N GLU A 66 7.00 27.52 -13.94
CA GLU A 66 6.58 26.33 -13.21
C GLU A 66 7.78 25.44 -12.85
N GLU A 67 7.79 24.97 -11.60
CA GLU A 67 8.83 24.08 -11.07
C GLU A 67 8.33 22.65 -10.96
N THR A 68 9.22 21.68 -11.21
CA THR A 68 9.03 20.29 -10.83
C THR A 68 9.59 20.09 -9.43
N TYR A 69 8.78 19.66 -8.50
CA TYR A 69 9.22 19.43 -7.13
C TYR A 69 8.44 18.33 -6.41
N LEU A 70 9.07 17.79 -5.39
CA LEU A 70 8.45 16.91 -4.39
C LEU A 70 8.26 17.73 -3.11
N ALA A 71 7.02 17.77 -2.61
CA ALA A 71 6.71 18.26 -1.28
C ALA A 71 6.34 17.09 -0.38
N TYR A 72 6.73 17.15 0.89
CA TYR A 72 6.31 16.15 1.86
C TYR A 72 5.86 16.78 3.17
N LYS A 73 4.98 16.08 3.88
CA LYS A 73 4.48 16.48 5.20
C LYS A 73 4.19 15.25 6.06
N VAL A 74 4.66 15.28 7.29
CA VAL A 74 4.32 14.26 8.31
C VAL A 74 3.00 14.64 8.98
N ASP A 75 2.04 13.71 8.96
CA ASP A 75 0.73 13.84 9.57
C ASP A 75 0.46 12.59 10.46
N GLY A 76 0.64 12.77 11.77
CA GLY A 76 0.60 11.65 12.72
C GLY A 76 1.74 10.67 12.50
N SER A 77 1.42 9.42 12.19
CA SER A 77 2.34 8.35 11.81
C SER A 77 2.46 8.15 10.30
N ALA A 78 1.92 9.06 9.50
CA ALA A 78 1.95 8.96 8.05
C ALA A 78 2.82 10.05 7.43
N LEU A 79 3.52 9.72 6.34
CA LEU A 79 4.16 10.68 5.44
C LEU A 79 3.25 10.88 4.22
N LYS A 80 2.80 12.10 3.99
CA LYS A 80 2.15 12.51 2.74
C LYS A 80 3.19 13.10 1.80
N VAL A 81 3.17 12.66 0.56
CA VAL A 81 4.10 13.11 -0.49
C VAL A 81 3.29 13.58 -1.69
N ASP A 82 3.63 14.75 -2.20
CA ASP A 82 3.06 15.34 -3.40
C ASP A 82 4.20 15.64 -4.39
N MET A 83 4.19 14.96 -5.52
CA MET A 83 5.06 15.25 -6.67
C MET A 83 4.29 16.17 -7.62
N ILE A 84 4.77 17.38 -7.77
CA ILE A 84 4.10 18.40 -8.56
C ILE A 84 4.87 18.61 -9.87
N ASN A 85 4.10 18.64 -10.96
CA ASN A 85 4.62 18.77 -12.31
C ASN A 85 5.64 17.67 -12.67
N TYR A 86 5.42 16.44 -12.13
CA TYR A 86 6.20 15.28 -12.52
C TYR A 86 6.07 15.04 -14.02
N ILE A 87 7.20 14.93 -14.72
CA ILE A 87 7.21 14.75 -16.19
C ILE A 87 6.99 13.28 -16.52
N SER A 88 5.81 12.98 -17.01
CA SER A 88 5.32 11.64 -17.34
C SER A 88 5.22 11.45 -18.87
N ASN A 89 5.05 10.21 -19.32
CA ASN A 89 4.71 9.90 -20.70
C ASN A 89 3.25 10.27 -21.01
N CYS A 90 2.98 10.87 -22.17
CA CYS A 90 1.60 11.25 -22.54
C CYS A 90 0.63 10.06 -22.70
N GLY A 91 1.15 8.87 -22.88
CA GLY A 91 0.36 7.64 -22.96
C GLY A 91 0.04 7.01 -21.62
N THR A 92 0.42 7.65 -20.49
CA THR A 92 0.08 7.15 -19.15
C THR A 92 -1.43 7.26 -18.90
N GLU A 93 -2.05 6.14 -18.62
CA GLU A 93 -3.48 5.99 -18.30
C GLU A 93 -3.71 5.76 -16.82
N GLU A 94 -2.74 5.16 -16.15
CA GLU A 94 -2.79 4.83 -14.73
C GLU A 94 -1.40 4.96 -14.10
N VAL A 95 -1.37 5.19 -12.79
CA VAL A 95 -0.14 5.23 -11.98
C VAL A 95 -0.30 4.30 -10.80
N ASP A 96 0.63 3.38 -10.67
CA ASP A 96 0.77 2.52 -9.50
C ASP A 96 1.94 2.98 -8.62
N VAL A 97 1.84 2.77 -7.31
CA VAL A 97 2.88 3.13 -6.33
C VAL A 97 3.16 1.96 -5.42
N GLU A 98 4.32 1.37 -5.59
CA GLU A 98 4.83 0.31 -4.74
C GLU A 98 5.77 0.87 -3.68
N VAL A 99 5.63 0.40 -2.44
CA VAL A 99 6.46 0.81 -1.30
C VAL A 99 7.17 -0.38 -0.72
N THR A 100 8.49 -0.28 -0.60
CA THR A 100 9.35 -1.29 0.03
C THR A 100 10.06 -0.68 1.23
N HIS A 101 9.88 -1.29 2.39
CA HIS A 101 10.63 -0.96 3.60
C HIS A 101 11.88 -1.83 3.68
N ASN A 102 13.05 -1.19 3.61
CA ASN A 102 14.35 -1.85 3.71
C ASN A 102 14.92 -1.71 5.13
N GLU A 103 15.96 -2.48 5.42
CA GLU A 103 16.71 -2.36 6.67
C GLU A 103 17.24 -0.93 6.87
N GLY A 104 17.42 -0.51 8.13
CA GLY A 104 18.00 0.80 8.48
C GLY A 104 17.07 1.99 8.25
N ASN A 105 15.76 1.81 8.38
CA ASN A 105 14.75 2.87 8.18
C ASN A 105 14.79 3.49 6.78
N ARG A 106 15.13 2.70 5.77
CA ARG A 106 15.09 3.11 4.37
C ARG A 106 13.77 2.67 3.72
N ILE A 107 13.12 3.62 3.06
CA ILE A 107 11.88 3.41 2.31
C ILE A 107 12.17 3.65 0.83
N GLU A 108 11.89 2.67 0.00
CA GLU A 108 11.92 2.83 -1.46
C GLU A 108 10.49 2.89 -1.98
N VAL A 109 10.21 3.91 -2.78
CA VAL A 109 8.94 4.13 -3.47
C VAL A 109 9.19 4.02 -4.96
N LEU A 110 8.49 3.10 -5.61
CA LEU A 110 8.51 2.95 -7.06
C LEU A 110 7.16 3.40 -7.64
N ILE A 111 7.19 4.47 -8.41
CA ILE A 111 6.05 4.95 -9.19
C ILE A 111 6.13 4.28 -10.56
N THR A 112 5.10 3.53 -10.93
CA THR A 112 5.03 2.85 -12.23
C THR A 112 3.93 3.49 -13.07
N GLU A 113 4.30 4.03 -14.22
CA GLU A 113 3.37 4.50 -15.24
C GLU A 113 2.84 3.32 -16.04
N ILE A 114 1.52 3.20 -16.14
CA ILE A 114 0.81 2.14 -16.87
C ILE A 114 0.09 2.78 -18.04
N GLY A 115 0.26 2.19 -19.23
CA GLY A 115 -0.34 2.67 -20.48
C GLY A 115 0.56 2.45 -21.68
N PRO A 116 0.11 2.81 -22.89
CA PRO A 116 0.91 2.73 -24.10
C PRO A 116 2.05 3.76 -24.09
N SER A 117 3.21 3.39 -24.61
CA SER A 117 4.31 4.33 -24.79
C SER A 117 3.98 5.33 -25.91
N ALA A 118 3.99 6.62 -25.60
CA ALA A 118 3.83 7.70 -26.58
C ALA A 118 5.14 8.48 -26.73
N ASN A 119 5.35 9.07 -27.90
CA ASN A 119 6.55 9.88 -28.19
C ASN A 119 6.36 11.36 -27.75
N CYS A 120 5.80 11.54 -26.55
CA CYS A 120 5.66 12.85 -25.92
C CYS A 120 5.67 12.72 -24.40
N THR A 121 5.91 13.83 -23.72
CA THR A 121 5.86 13.94 -22.27
C THR A 121 4.93 15.07 -21.85
N CYS A 122 4.36 14.97 -20.64
CA CYS A 122 3.47 15.96 -20.08
C CYS A 122 3.62 16.05 -18.55
N PRO A 123 3.37 17.22 -17.95
CA PRO A 123 3.35 17.36 -16.50
C PRO A 123 2.08 16.72 -15.91
N MET A 124 2.26 16.00 -14.82
CA MET A 124 1.19 15.45 -14.00
C MET A 124 1.52 15.62 -12.51
N ASP A 125 0.52 15.54 -11.64
CA ASP A 125 0.76 15.43 -10.21
C ASP A 125 0.53 14.00 -9.75
N VAL A 126 1.38 13.55 -8.82
CA VAL A 126 1.22 12.25 -8.16
C VAL A 126 1.32 12.48 -6.65
N SER A 127 0.29 12.08 -5.92
CA SER A 127 0.25 12.15 -4.46
C SER A 127 0.07 10.76 -3.88
N PHE A 128 0.82 10.44 -2.83
CA PHE A 128 0.69 9.19 -2.10
C PHE A 128 0.93 9.37 -0.61
N SER A 129 0.52 8.37 0.19
CA SER A 129 0.70 8.39 1.64
C SER A 129 1.33 7.10 2.12
N LEU A 130 2.38 7.21 2.92
CA LEU A 130 3.08 6.09 3.59
C LEU A 130 2.60 6.04 5.04
N PRO A 131 1.75 5.07 5.39
CA PRO A 131 1.23 4.92 6.75
C PRO A 131 2.21 4.19 7.68
N ASP A 132 1.84 4.09 8.95
CA ASP A 132 2.43 3.22 9.98
C ASP A 132 3.93 3.44 10.27
N LEU A 133 4.41 4.66 10.08
CA LEU A 133 5.78 5.04 10.42
C LEU A 133 5.94 5.19 11.94
N LYS A 134 7.08 4.77 12.46
CA LYS A 134 7.39 4.87 13.89
C LYS A 134 7.69 6.32 14.27
N LYS A 135 7.00 6.81 15.30
CA LYS A 135 7.20 8.15 15.84
C LYS A 135 8.64 8.35 16.31
N ASP A 136 9.15 9.58 16.09
CA ASP A 136 10.50 10.04 16.44
C ASP A 136 11.64 9.32 15.72
N GLU A 137 11.34 8.37 14.81
CA GLU A 137 12.30 7.73 13.93
C GLU A 137 12.64 8.64 12.74
N THR A 138 13.86 8.52 12.26
CA THR A 138 14.31 9.19 11.03
C THR A 138 14.40 8.16 9.90
N TYR A 139 13.84 8.50 8.76
CA TYR A 139 13.80 7.67 7.56
C TYR A 139 14.53 8.34 6.40
N GLU A 140 15.19 7.53 5.57
CA GLU A 140 15.60 7.91 4.22
C GLU A 140 14.56 7.42 3.23
N CYS A 141 13.99 8.31 2.44
CA CYS A 141 13.03 7.97 1.40
C CYS A 141 13.67 8.16 0.02
N VAL A 142 13.58 7.13 -0.81
CA VAL A 142 14.05 7.13 -2.20
C VAL A 142 12.85 6.91 -3.11
N VAL A 143 12.50 7.92 -3.89
CA VAL A 143 11.41 7.85 -4.87
C VAL A 143 12.00 7.65 -6.25
N LYS A 144 11.56 6.61 -6.94
CA LYS A 144 11.96 6.24 -8.30
C LYS A 144 10.72 6.19 -9.18
N ALA A 145 10.88 6.43 -10.46
CA ALA A 145 9.79 6.30 -11.43
C ALA A 145 10.19 5.38 -12.60
N LYS A 146 9.19 4.63 -13.10
CA LYS A 146 9.31 3.72 -14.24
C LYS A 146 8.23 4.06 -15.24
N THR A 147 8.63 4.34 -16.49
CA THR A 147 7.67 4.66 -17.55
C THR A 147 6.94 3.43 -18.07
N ALA A 148 5.83 3.65 -18.77
CA ALA A 148 5.06 2.63 -19.47
C ALA A 148 5.90 1.75 -20.43
N GLY A 149 7.02 2.26 -20.94
CA GLY A 149 7.99 1.49 -21.78
C GLY A 149 8.99 0.65 -20.98
N GLY A 150 8.89 0.61 -19.65
CA GLY A 150 9.74 -0.22 -18.77
C GLY A 150 11.12 0.39 -18.44
N SER A 151 11.46 1.55 -18.98
CA SER A 151 12.70 2.26 -18.64
C SER A 151 12.53 2.98 -17.30
N VAL A 152 13.54 2.89 -16.44
CA VAL A 152 13.59 3.73 -15.23
C VAL A 152 13.91 5.14 -15.68
N TYR A 153 12.98 6.06 -15.46
CA TYR A 153 13.15 7.47 -15.78
C TYR A 153 13.61 8.22 -14.53
N PHE A 154 14.43 9.21 -14.76
CA PHE A 154 14.75 10.22 -13.75
C PHE A 154 13.56 11.14 -13.49
N PRO A 155 13.48 11.70 -12.29
CA PRO A 155 14.54 11.73 -11.29
C PRO A 155 14.37 10.67 -10.18
N GLN A 156 15.49 10.11 -9.72
CA GLN A 156 15.51 9.52 -8.40
C GLN A 156 15.62 10.66 -7.38
N VAL A 157 14.58 10.84 -6.58
CA VAL A 157 14.58 11.83 -5.50
C VAL A 157 14.88 11.13 -4.18
N THR A 158 15.91 11.58 -3.47
CA THR A 158 16.27 11.06 -2.15
C THR A 158 16.17 12.18 -1.12
N PHE A 159 15.50 11.90 0.00
CA PHE A 159 15.38 12.83 1.11
C PHE A 159 15.27 12.11 2.45
N SER A 160 15.64 12.80 3.53
CA SER A 160 15.47 12.31 4.88
C SER A 160 14.43 13.12 5.62
N PHE A 161 13.65 12.46 6.47
CA PHE A 161 12.66 13.10 7.33
C PHE A 161 12.56 12.38 8.67
N THR A 162 12.17 13.11 9.72
CA THR A 162 11.87 12.52 11.04
C THR A 162 10.37 12.55 11.26
N VAL A 163 9.79 11.45 11.78
CA VAL A 163 8.36 11.32 12.06
C VAL A 163 7.99 12.15 13.29
N LYS A 164 7.90 13.47 13.10
CA LYS A 164 7.48 14.47 14.11
C LYS A 164 6.33 15.29 13.56
N LYS A 165 5.39 15.66 14.44
CA LYS A 165 4.25 16.51 14.06
C LYS A 165 4.73 17.79 13.38
N GLY A 166 4.23 18.02 12.17
CA GLY A 166 4.51 19.22 11.38
C GLY A 166 5.83 19.20 10.61
N ALA A 167 6.61 18.10 10.66
CA ALA A 167 7.78 17.96 9.80
C ALA A 167 7.34 17.98 8.32
N SER A 168 8.01 18.80 7.51
CA SER A 168 7.70 18.99 6.09
C SER A 168 8.92 19.49 5.34
N GLY A 169 8.94 19.33 4.02
CA GLY A 169 9.99 19.84 3.16
C GLY A 169 9.56 19.92 1.70
N LYS A 170 10.39 20.59 0.89
CA LYS A 170 10.24 20.70 -0.56
C LYS A 170 11.61 20.43 -1.21
N ILE A 171 11.64 19.61 -2.24
CA ILE A 171 12.82 19.26 -3.04
C ILE A 171 12.50 19.55 -4.49
N VAL A 172 13.23 20.48 -5.09
CA VAL A 172 13.16 20.78 -6.53
C VAL A 172 14.13 19.85 -7.25
N TYR A 173 13.72 19.22 -8.38
CA TYR A 173 14.52 18.22 -9.10
C TYR A 173 14.34 18.31 -10.62
#